data_a14917bc98fd2f01763236d2f33fd929
#
_entry.id   a14917bc98fd2f01763236d2f33fd929
#
_cell.length_a   1.000
_cell.length_b   1.000
_cell.length_c   1.000
_cell.angle_alpha   90.00
_cell.angle_beta   90.00
_cell.angle_gamma   90.00
#
_symmetry.space_group_name_H-M   'P 1'
#
loop_
_entity.id
_entity.type
_entity.pdbx_description
1 polymer ?
#
loop_
_entity_poly.entity_id
_entity_poly.type
_entity_poly.pdbx_seq_one_letter_code
_entity_poly.pdbx_strand_id
1 'polypeptide(L)'
;MTVDRAFPYKPPTLYIKKNYSYIFHHQFFIKQKHFKLLFDKIAALILLIITSPIVFLLKLAFIIEGILIPENKGTMFFSYNAVSQGKVFPKYKIRLIKTKYIDPDGAKRGDWIAYSAEWNEDSRTYVGAFVKKFYLDEIPQFWNVLRGDMSI
;
A
#
# COMPACT_ATOMS: atom_id res chain seq x y z
N MET A 1 -7.03 -21.79 14.57
CA MET A 1 -6.38 -21.46 13.29
C MET A 1 -5.17 -20.58 13.63
N THR A 2 -3.96 -21.15 13.56
CA THR A 2 -2.72 -20.39 13.69
C THR A 2 -2.57 -19.57 12.43
N VAL A 3 -2.76 -18.26 12.53
CA VAL A 3 -2.44 -17.34 11.44
C VAL A 3 -0.94 -17.38 11.27
N ASP A 4 -0.46 -18.01 10.21
CA ASP A 4 0.95 -17.92 9.82
C ASP A 4 1.25 -16.43 9.56
N ARG A 5 1.97 -15.82 10.49
CA ARG A 5 2.39 -14.42 10.36
C ARG A 5 3.51 -14.37 9.35
N ALA A 6 3.38 -13.52 8.35
CA ALA A 6 4.39 -13.29 7.32
C ALA A 6 5.78 -12.92 7.90
N PHE A 7 5.78 -12.37 9.12
CA PHE A 7 6.98 -12.22 9.94
C PHE A 7 6.80 -12.97 11.25
N PRO A 8 7.70 -13.88 11.61
CA PRO A 8 7.67 -14.52 12.92
C PRO A 8 7.79 -13.43 13.99
N TYR A 9 6.70 -13.20 14.73
CA TYR A 9 6.74 -12.28 15.86
C TYR A 9 7.77 -12.77 16.88
N LYS A 10 8.84 -12.01 17.06
CA LYS A 10 9.78 -12.20 18.16
C LYS A 10 9.35 -11.29 19.30
N PRO A 11 8.89 -11.85 20.43
CA PRO A 11 8.58 -11.01 21.58
C PRO A 11 9.85 -10.27 22.03
N PRO A 12 9.71 -9.01 22.50
CA PRO A 12 10.86 -8.25 22.97
C PRO A 12 11.56 -8.99 24.12
N THR A 13 12.88 -9.00 24.09
CA THR A 13 13.71 -9.64 25.12
C THR A 13 13.48 -9.01 26.50
N LEU A 14 13.80 -9.75 27.56
CA LEU A 14 13.71 -9.24 28.94
C LEU A 14 14.55 -7.97 29.13
N TYR A 15 15.70 -7.88 28.46
CA TYR A 15 16.54 -6.69 28.45
C TYR A 15 15.78 -5.47 27.88
N ILE A 16 15.13 -5.60 26.72
CA ILE A 16 14.34 -4.53 26.11
C ILE A 16 13.17 -4.14 27.02
N LYS A 17 12.45 -5.12 27.55
CA LYS A 17 11.31 -4.85 28.46
C LYS A 17 11.74 -4.11 29.72
N LYS A 18 12.91 -4.42 30.28
CA LYS A 18 13.44 -3.79 31.49
C LYS A 18 13.92 -2.35 31.21
N ASN A 19 14.71 -2.15 30.16
CA ASN A 19 15.30 -0.85 29.87
C ASN A 19 14.33 0.15 29.23
N TYR A 20 13.29 -0.35 28.57
CA TYR A 20 12.27 0.45 27.88
C TYR A 20 10.87 0.17 28.41
N SER A 21 10.76 -0.13 29.73
CA SER A 21 9.49 -0.49 30.37
C SER A 21 8.36 0.52 30.14
N TYR A 22 8.71 1.81 30.06
CA TYR A 22 7.77 2.88 29.77
C TYR A 22 6.99 2.69 28.45
N ILE A 23 7.60 2.06 27.42
CA ILE A 23 6.93 1.79 26.14
C ILE A 23 5.82 0.74 26.32
N PHE A 24 6.02 -0.24 27.21
CA PHE A 24 5.08 -1.34 27.41
C PHE A 24 3.98 -1.03 28.43
N HIS A 25 4.18 0.00 29.25
CA HIS A 25 3.19 0.46 30.25
C HIS A 25 2.28 1.56 29.73
N HIS A 26 2.65 2.21 28.62
CA HIS A 26 1.85 3.27 28.05
C HIS A 26 0.76 2.70 27.14
N GLN A 27 -0.44 2.56 27.67
CA GLN A 27 -1.66 2.29 26.88
C GLN A 27 -2.23 3.60 26.29
N PHE A 28 -1.39 4.51 25.87
CA PHE A 28 -1.87 5.77 25.30
C PHE A 28 -2.22 5.59 23.84
N PHE A 29 -3.51 5.64 23.55
CA PHE A 29 -3.96 5.94 22.20
C PHE A 29 -3.47 7.36 21.86
N ILE A 30 -2.67 7.48 20.83
CA ILE A 30 -2.28 8.80 20.30
C ILE A 30 -3.56 9.45 19.80
N LYS A 31 -4.03 10.45 20.54
CA LYS A 31 -5.25 11.18 20.18
C LYS A 31 -4.98 11.94 18.87
N GLN A 32 -5.74 11.64 17.83
CA GLN A 32 -5.62 12.37 16.57
C GLN A 32 -5.94 13.85 16.80
N LYS A 33 -5.02 14.72 16.39
CA LYS A 33 -5.28 16.17 16.43
C LYS A 33 -6.18 16.52 15.24
N HIS A 34 -7.34 17.07 15.49
CA HIS A 34 -8.32 17.45 14.45
C HIS A 34 -7.71 18.34 13.37
N PHE A 35 -6.84 19.27 13.75
CA PHE A 35 -6.12 20.13 12.82
C PHE A 35 -5.24 19.33 11.84
N LYS A 36 -4.49 18.32 12.34
CA LYS A 36 -3.69 17.45 11.48
C LYS A 36 -4.57 16.66 10.51
N LEU A 37 -5.67 16.11 10.99
CA LEU A 37 -6.60 15.36 10.14
C LEU A 37 -7.19 16.22 9.02
N LEU A 38 -7.57 17.47 9.34
CA LEU A 38 -8.05 18.41 8.33
C LEU A 38 -6.97 18.76 7.30
N PHE A 39 -5.74 19.04 7.78
CA PHE A 39 -4.59 19.31 6.92
C PHE A 39 -4.31 18.12 5.99
N ASP A 40 -4.25 16.89 6.52
CA ASP A 40 -4.01 15.68 5.74
C ASP A 40 -5.05 15.51 4.63
N LYS A 41 -6.34 15.73 4.94
CA LYS A 41 -7.42 15.61 3.94
C LYS A 41 -7.34 16.68 2.85
N ILE A 42 -7.07 17.93 3.22
CA ILE A 42 -6.94 19.02 2.24
C ILE A 42 -5.73 18.75 1.34
N ALA A 43 -4.58 18.41 1.93
CA ALA A 43 -3.38 18.09 1.18
C ALA A 43 -3.59 16.89 0.24
N ALA A 44 -4.22 15.82 0.72
CA ALA A 44 -4.53 14.65 -0.09
C ALA A 44 -5.48 14.98 -1.26
N LEU A 45 -6.49 15.83 -1.04
CA LEU A 45 -7.40 16.28 -2.11
C LEU A 45 -6.65 17.07 -3.19
N ILE A 46 -5.79 18.00 -2.77
CA ILE A 46 -4.97 18.79 -3.72
C ILE A 46 -4.04 17.87 -4.51
N LEU A 47 -3.36 16.92 -3.84
CA LEU A 47 -2.47 15.97 -4.50
C LEU A 47 -3.22 15.05 -5.47
N LEU A 48 -4.45 14.59 -5.14
CA LEU A 48 -5.28 13.82 -6.06
C LEU A 48 -5.63 14.62 -7.30
N ILE A 49 -5.99 15.91 -7.16
CA ILE A 49 -6.31 16.77 -8.29
C ILE A 49 -5.07 16.99 -9.18
N ILE A 50 -3.92 17.32 -8.59
CA ILE A 50 -2.68 17.56 -9.32
C ILE A 50 -2.19 16.31 -10.03
N THR A 51 -2.30 15.12 -9.40
CA THR A 51 -1.84 13.86 -9.98
C THR A 51 -2.84 13.20 -10.91
N SER A 52 -4.10 13.67 -10.96
CA SER A 52 -5.16 13.06 -11.78
C SER A 52 -4.82 12.97 -13.27
N PRO A 53 -4.17 13.95 -13.94
CA PRO A 53 -3.75 13.81 -15.32
C PRO A 53 -2.72 12.67 -15.50
N ILE A 54 -1.79 12.53 -14.57
CA ILE A 54 -0.78 11.45 -14.59
C ILE A 54 -1.47 10.10 -14.48
N VAL A 55 -2.40 9.96 -13.52
CA VAL A 55 -3.17 8.71 -13.33
C VAL A 55 -3.98 8.38 -14.59
N PHE A 56 -4.57 9.37 -15.25
CA PHE A 56 -5.30 9.19 -16.51
C PHE A 56 -4.38 8.67 -17.62
N LEU A 57 -3.22 9.30 -17.82
CA LEU A 57 -2.24 8.87 -18.83
C LEU A 57 -1.71 7.45 -18.53
N LEU A 58 -1.42 7.13 -17.26
CA LEU A 58 -1.03 5.80 -16.85
C LEU A 58 -2.14 4.77 -17.16
N LYS A 59 -3.42 5.15 -16.95
CA LYS A 59 -4.55 4.27 -17.28
C LYS A 59 -4.58 3.93 -18.77
N LEU A 60 -4.38 4.93 -19.64
CA LEU A 60 -4.29 4.70 -21.07
C LEU A 60 -3.10 3.80 -21.42
N ALA A 61 -1.93 4.05 -20.82
CA ALA A 61 -0.74 3.24 -21.03
C ALA A 61 -0.95 1.76 -20.64
N PHE A 62 -1.60 1.49 -19.51
CA PHE A 62 -1.97 0.13 -19.07
C PHE A 62 -2.93 -0.55 -20.06
N ILE A 63 -3.89 0.19 -20.62
CA ILE A 63 -4.82 -0.35 -21.61
C ILE A 63 -4.08 -0.71 -22.91
N ILE A 64 -3.24 0.19 -23.42
CA ILE A 64 -2.45 -0.02 -24.63
C ILE A 64 -1.50 -1.19 -24.44
N GLU A 65 -0.76 -1.23 -23.33
CA GLU A 65 0.13 -2.35 -23.02
C GLU A 65 -0.62 -3.68 -22.98
N GLY A 66 -1.81 -3.72 -22.34
CA GLY A 66 -2.62 -4.93 -22.26
C GLY A 66 -3.21 -5.40 -23.61
N ILE A 67 -3.34 -4.49 -24.59
CA ILE A 67 -3.74 -4.83 -25.95
C ILE A 67 -2.53 -5.38 -26.73
N LEU A 68 -1.38 -4.74 -26.62
CA LEU A 68 -0.17 -5.12 -27.34
C LEU A 68 0.49 -6.39 -26.76
N ILE A 69 0.37 -6.57 -25.45
CA ILE A 69 0.99 -7.67 -24.70
C ILE A 69 -0.07 -8.31 -23.80
N PRO A 70 -0.82 -9.31 -24.30
CA PRO A 70 -1.95 -9.88 -23.56
C PRO A 70 -1.63 -10.42 -22.16
N GLU A 71 -0.39 -10.88 -21.92
CA GLU A 71 0.05 -11.35 -20.59
C GLU A 71 0.13 -10.21 -19.55
N ASN A 72 0.23 -8.95 -20.00
CA ASN A 72 0.27 -7.77 -19.14
C ASN A 72 -1.13 -7.20 -18.85
N LYS A 73 -2.16 -7.75 -19.51
CA LYS A 73 -3.54 -7.33 -19.32
C LYS A 73 -3.97 -7.48 -17.85
N GLY A 74 -4.72 -6.48 -17.36
CA GLY A 74 -5.26 -6.53 -16.00
C GLY A 74 -5.69 -5.16 -15.49
N THR A 75 -6.20 -5.13 -14.27
CA THR A 75 -6.59 -3.88 -13.61
C THR A 75 -5.37 -3.03 -13.31
N MET A 76 -5.49 -1.70 -13.47
CA MET A 76 -4.44 -0.76 -13.10
C MET A 76 -4.27 -0.69 -11.58
N PHE A 77 -5.38 -0.73 -10.83
CA PHE A 77 -5.35 -0.63 -9.38
C PHE A 77 -5.30 -2.00 -8.73
N PHE A 78 -4.56 -2.06 -7.66
CA PHE A 78 -4.40 -3.20 -6.77
C PHE A 78 -4.58 -2.73 -5.33
N SER A 79 -5.09 -3.59 -4.46
CA SER A 79 -5.17 -3.29 -3.04
C SER A 79 -4.80 -4.51 -2.21
N TYR A 80 -4.23 -4.26 -1.05
CA TYR A 80 -3.97 -5.27 -0.03
C TYR A 80 -4.36 -4.73 1.33
N ASN A 81 -4.67 -5.63 2.27
CA ASN A 81 -5.03 -5.23 3.61
C ASN A 81 -3.82 -4.71 4.39
N ALA A 82 -3.95 -3.54 4.95
CA ALA A 82 -3.00 -2.92 5.86
C ALA A 82 -3.68 -2.58 7.19
N VAL A 83 -2.90 -2.27 8.21
CA VAL A 83 -3.41 -1.93 9.54
C VAL A 83 -3.01 -0.50 9.88
N SER A 84 -3.97 0.30 10.30
CA SER A 84 -3.76 1.64 10.85
C SER A 84 -4.67 1.83 12.07
N GLN A 85 -4.12 2.32 13.17
CA GLN A 85 -4.86 2.56 14.41
C GLN A 85 -5.65 1.33 14.92
N GLY A 86 -5.10 0.13 14.73
CA GLY A 86 -5.75 -1.12 15.09
C GLY A 86 -6.89 -1.56 14.15
N LYS A 87 -7.15 -0.84 13.05
CA LYS A 87 -8.17 -1.17 12.07
C LYS A 87 -7.53 -1.65 10.77
N VAL A 88 -8.10 -2.69 10.19
CA VAL A 88 -7.74 -3.18 8.86
C VAL A 88 -8.41 -2.31 7.81
N PHE A 89 -7.66 -1.89 6.79
CA PHE A 89 -8.18 -1.12 5.67
C PHE A 89 -7.51 -1.55 4.34
N PRO A 90 -8.20 -1.40 3.19
CA PRO A 90 -7.61 -1.67 1.89
C PRO A 90 -6.65 -0.53 1.51
N LYS A 91 -5.35 -0.83 1.46
CA LYS A 91 -4.33 0.11 0.99
C LYS A 91 -4.23 0.00 -0.53
N TYR A 92 -4.48 1.09 -1.24
CA TYR A 92 -4.49 1.12 -2.70
C TYR A 92 -3.11 1.42 -3.28
N LYS A 93 -2.79 0.72 -4.38
CA LYS A 93 -1.58 0.94 -5.19
C LYS A 93 -1.89 0.82 -6.68
N ILE A 94 -1.00 1.38 -7.52
CA ILE A 94 -0.96 1.03 -8.94
C ILE A 94 -0.21 -0.29 -9.09
N ARG A 95 -0.74 -1.18 -9.90
CA ARG A 95 -0.17 -2.51 -10.17
C ARG A 95 1.16 -2.37 -10.91
N LEU A 96 2.18 -3.05 -10.42
CA LEU A 96 3.52 -3.06 -11.01
C LEU A 96 3.80 -4.32 -11.82
N ILE A 97 3.23 -5.46 -11.39
CA ILE A 97 3.55 -6.80 -11.88
C ILE A 97 2.42 -7.37 -12.72
N LYS A 98 2.77 -8.37 -13.53
CA LYS A 98 1.81 -9.16 -14.31
C LYS A 98 0.83 -9.85 -13.35
N THR A 99 -0.42 -9.96 -13.76
CA THR A 99 -1.49 -10.50 -12.89
C THR A 99 -1.23 -11.92 -12.41
N LYS A 100 -0.54 -12.73 -13.19
CA LYS A 100 -0.18 -14.11 -12.83
C LYS A 100 0.72 -14.23 -11.58
N TYR A 101 1.40 -13.15 -11.19
CA TYR A 101 2.27 -13.10 -10.01
C TYR A 101 1.59 -12.51 -8.78
N ILE A 102 0.33 -12.14 -8.87
CA ILE A 102 -0.45 -11.59 -7.75
C ILE A 102 -1.26 -12.73 -7.12
N ASP A 103 -1.15 -12.89 -5.82
CA ASP A 103 -2.05 -13.72 -5.01
C ASP A 103 -3.15 -12.82 -4.40
N PRO A 104 -4.36 -12.79 -4.98
CA PRO A 104 -5.44 -11.93 -4.48
C PRO A 104 -5.91 -12.31 -3.08
N ASP A 105 -5.87 -13.59 -2.74
CA ASP A 105 -6.34 -14.07 -1.45
C ASP A 105 -5.30 -13.80 -0.36
N GLY A 106 -4.02 -13.97 -0.64
CA GLY A 106 -2.95 -13.53 0.23
C GLY A 106 -2.98 -12.02 0.45
N ALA A 107 -3.21 -11.23 -0.61
CA ALA A 107 -3.34 -9.78 -0.50
C ALA A 107 -4.50 -9.36 0.42
N LYS A 108 -5.64 -10.06 0.37
CA LYS A 108 -6.78 -9.82 1.27
C LYS A 108 -6.47 -10.19 2.72
N ARG A 109 -5.68 -11.24 2.94
CA ARG A 109 -5.20 -11.59 4.28
C ARG A 109 -4.14 -10.65 4.82
N GLY A 110 -3.56 -9.79 3.97
CA GLY A 110 -2.46 -8.90 4.32
C GLY A 110 -1.10 -9.58 4.27
N ASP A 111 -0.96 -10.69 3.52
CA ASP A 111 0.30 -11.37 3.32
C ASP A 111 1.18 -10.52 2.40
N TRP A 112 2.28 -10.01 2.92
CA TRP A 112 3.21 -9.22 2.10
C TRP A 112 3.85 -10.04 0.96
N ILE A 113 3.97 -11.37 1.13
CA ILE A 113 4.48 -12.31 0.12
C ILE A 113 3.59 -12.32 -1.13
N ALA A 114 2.29 -12.06 -0.97
CA ALA A 114 1.33 -11.99 -2.08
C ALA A 114 1.75 -11.02 -3.20
N TYR A 115 2.63 -10.08 -2.89
CA TYR A 115 3.12 -9.06 -3.81
C TYR A 115 4.64 -9.00 -3.88
N SER A 116 5.35 -9.99 -3.33
CA SER A 116 6.81 -10.01 -3.24
C SER A 116 7.50 -10.04 -4.61
N ALA A 117 6.81 -10.55 -5.65
CA ALA A 117 7.30 -10.55 -7.02
C ALA A 117 7.59 -9.14 -7.57
N GLU A 118 7.16 -8.06 -6.91
CA GLU A 118 7.48 -6.69 -7.30
C GLU A 118 9.00 -6.40 -7.31
N TRP A 119 9.77 -7.18 -6.55
CA TRP A 119 11.23 -7.06 -6.46
C TRP A 119 11.95 -7.74 -7.64
N ASN A 120 11.26 -8.63 -8.37
CA ASN A 120 11.80 -9.26 -9.57
C ASN A 120 11.41 -8.43 -10.80
N GLU A 121 12.42 -7.95 -11.55
CA GLU A 121 12.21 -7.14 -12.75
C GLU A 121 11.43 -7.88 -13.84
N ASP A 122 11.65 -9.17 -14.01
CA ASP A 122 10.97 -9.99 -15.01
C ASP A 122 9.47 -10.16 -14.75
N SER A 123 9.05 -9.96 -13.50
CA SER A 123 7.64 -10.02 -13.14
C SER A 123 6.87 -8.76 -13.50
N ARG A 124 7.56 -7.64 -13.72
CA ARG A 124 6.93 -6.34 -13.96
C ARG A 124 6.34 -6.25 -15.35
N THR A 125 5.30 -5.45 -15.50
CA THR A 125 4.86 -4.93 -16.78
C THR A 125 5.77 -3.77 -17.19
N TYR A 126 5.81 -3.37 -18.46
CA TYR A 126 6.62 -2.21 -18.89
C TYR A 126 6.15 -0.91 -18.21
N VAL A 127 4.83 -0.69 -18.21
CA VAL A 127 4.23 0.45 -17.49
C VAL A 127 4.50 0.34 -15.99
N GLY A 128 4.42 -0.87 -15.42
CA GLY A 128 4.74 -1.12 -14.02
C GLY A 128 6.19 -0.80 -13.66
N ALA A 129 7.15 -1.12 -14.53
CA ALA A 129 8.54 -0.76 -14.34
C ALA A 129 8.74 0.77 -14.32
N PHE A 130 8.09 1.49 -15.25
CA PHE A 130 8.08 2.95 -15.26
C PHE A 130 7.48 3.53 -13.98
N VAL A 131 6.30 3.04 -13.58
CA VAL A 131 5.61 3.46 -12.36
C VAL A 131 6.49 3.25 -11.12
N LYS A 132 7.18 2.09 -11.03
CA LYS A 132 8.11 1.80 -9.92
C LYS A 132 9.30 2.74 -9.90
N LYS A 133 9.88 3.03 -11.05
CA LYS A 133 11.04 3.92 -11.17
C LYS A 133 10.77 5.32 -10.60
N PHE A 134 9.55 5.82 -10.75
CA PHE A 134 9.15 7.17 -10.30
C PHE A 134 8.30 7.16 -9.03
N TYR A 135 8.14 6.00 -8.36
CA TYR A 135 7.33 5.85 -7.15
C TYR A 135 5.86 6.30 -7.31
N LEU A 136 5.33 6.21 -8.53
CA LEU A 136 3.96 6.62 -8.83
C LEU A 136 2.92 5.60 -8.33
N ASP A 137 3.37 4.39 -7.94
CA ASP A 137 2.51 3.32 -7.43
C ASP A 137 1.76 3.70 -6.15
N GLU A 138 2.23 4.70 -5.43
CA GLU A 138 1.64 5.13 -4.18
C GLU A 138 0.63 6.28 -4.31
N ILE A 139 0.48 6.87 -5.49
CA ILE A 139 -0.51 7.94 -5.73
C ILE A 139 -1.93 7.58 -5.23
N PRO A 140 -2.45 6.35 -5.43
CA PRO A 140 -3.77 5.99 -4.93
C PRO A 140 -3.91 6.03 -3.40
N GLN A 141 -2.80 6.05 -2.65
CA GLN A 141 -2.84 6.15 -1.18
C GLN A 141 -3.35 7.52 -0.71
N PHE A 142 -3.27 8.57 -1.53
CA PHE A 142 -3.91 9.85 -1.22
C PHE A 142 -5.43 9.69 -1.03
N TRP A 143 -6.06 8.73 -1.70
CA TRP A 143 -7.45 8.36 -1.45
C TRP A 143 -7.65 7.76 -0.06
N ASN A 144 -6.71 6.92 0.40
CA ASN A 144 -6.77 6.40 1.77
C ASN A 144 -6.60 7.50 2.81
N VAL A 145 -5.72 8.49 2.55
CA VAL A 145 -5.56 9.66 3.44
C VAL A 145 -6.85 10.49 3.48
N LEU A 146 -7.46 10.75 2.33
CA LEU A 146 -8.72 11.50 2.25
C LEU A 146 -9.85 10.81 3.03
N ARG A 147 -9.92 9.49 2.99
CA ARG A 147 -10.84 8.68 3.81
C ARG A 147 -10.52 8.71 5.30
N GLY A 148 -9.27 9.02 5.67
CA GLY A 148 -8.79 8.97 7.04
C GLY A 148 -8.28 7.60 7.48
N ASP A 149 -8.02 6.70 6.52
CA ASP A 149 -7.46 5.37 6.80
C ASP A 149 -5.98 5.46 7.25
N MET A 150 -5.27 6.49 6.75
CA MET A 150 -3.87 6.77 7.06
C MET A 150 -3.60 8.28 7.01
N SER A 151 -2.41 8.69 7.40
CA SER A 151 -1.91 10.08 7.38
C SER A 151 -0.81 10.23 6.34
N ILE A 152 -0.62 11.44 5.85
CA ILE A 152 0.56 11.83 5.06
C ILE A 152 1.79 11.83 5.95
#